data_fd885572707e1d2e856856a14f9f01af
#
_entry.id   fd885572707e1d2e856856a14f9f01af
#
_cell.length_a   1.000
_cell.length_b   1.000
_cell.length_c   1.000
_cell.angle_alpha   90.00
_cell.angle_beta   90.00
_cell.angle_gamma   90.00
#
_symmetry.space_group_name_H-M   'P 1'
#
loop_
_entity.id
_entity.type
_entity.pdbx_description
1 polymer ?
#
loop_
_entity_poly.entity_id
_entity_poly.type
_entity_poly.pdbx_seq_one_letter_code
_entity_poly.pdbx_strand_id
1 'polypeptide(L)'
;VQEVEYFGIAPIEVQGLIWIPGPADGRILHPMLELLLVLATVIGIALIGLVTVAMTPPLMVELGLWGLAAGLLIGIPTGWWYHVVLYRTLARRMALPRRWWRRPVSLHPSLTPDEYQSVRPWFVAGALGFFLCLAGGVSAISGLLVLRFYP
;
A
#
# COMPACT_ATOMS: atom_id res chain seq x y z
N VAL A 1 0.50 -60.76 -19.37
CA VAL A 1 1.06 -59.69 -20.21
C VAL A 1 -0.08 -59.25 -21.09
N GLN A 2 -0.74 -58.12 -20.71
CA GLN A 2 -1.79 -57.49 -21.51
C GLN A 2 -1.19 -56.24 -22.16
N GLU A 3 -1.12 -56.30 -23.50
CA GLU A 3 -0.80 -55.17 -24.35
C GLU A 3 -1.95 -54.15 -24.27
N VAL A 4 -1.64 -52.95 -23.81
CA VAL A 4 -2.57 -51.83 -23.91
C VAL A 4 -2.38 -51.14 -25.24
N GLU A 5 -3.32 -51.39 -26.15
CA GLU A 5 -3.41 -50.70 -27.43
C GLU A 5 -3.62 -49.19 -27.21
N TYR A 6 -2.62 -48.38 -27.56
CA TYR A 6 -2.69 -46.93 -27.57
C TYR A 6 -3.58 -46.52 -28.78
N PHE A 7 -4.79 -46.11 -28.50
CA PHE A 7 -5.68 -45.46 -29.44
C PHE A 7 -5.02 -44.17 -29.95
N GLY A 8 -4.58 -44.19 -31.22
CA GLY A 8 -4.00 -43.04 -31.90
C GLY A 8 -5.02 -41.93 -32.07
N ILE A 9 -4.97 -40.92 -31.20
CA ILE A 9 -5.68 -39.66 -31.41
C ILE A 9 -4.85 -38.84 -32.40
N ALA A 10 -5.35 -38.74 -33.64
CA ALA A 10 -4.76 -37.86 -34.64
C ALA A 10 -4.71 -36.43 -34.12
N PRO A 11 -3.66 -35.64 -34.37
CA PRO A 11 -3.58 -34.27 -33.96
C PRO A 11 -4.69 -33.48 -34.69
N ILE A 12 -5.60 -32.90 -33.91
CA ILE A 12 -6.57 -31.95 -34.44
C ILE A 12 -5.79 -30.70 -34.82
N GLU A 13 -5.56 -30.56 -36.12
CA GLU A 13 -4.98 -29.35 -36.70
C GLU A 13 -5.99 -28.21 -36.56
N VAL A 14 -5.90 -27.45 -35.48
CA VAL A 14 -6.68 -26.22 -35.27
C VAL A 14 -6.08 -25.13 -36.15
N GLN A 15 -6.19 -25.26 -37.45
CA GLN A 15 -5.99 -24.17 -38.40
C GLN A 15 -7.22 -23.26 -38.35
N GLY A 16 -7.06 -22.13 -37.67
CA GLY A 16 -8.11 -21.12 -37.62
C GLY A 16 -8.18 -20.39 -36.30
N LEU A 17 -7.03 -20.25 -35.60
CA LEU A 17 -6.98 -19.35 -34.45
C LEU A 17 -7.17 -17.93 -35.00
N ILE A 18 -8.40 -17.43 -34.93
CA ILE A 18 -8.75 -16.05 -35.22
C ILE A 18 -7.77 -15.20 -34.41
N TRP A 19 -6.84 -14.53 -35.09
CA TRP A 19 -5.99 -13.54 -34.52
C TRP A 19 -6.88 -12.38 -34.03
N ILE A 20 -7.25 -12.39 -32.77
CA ILE A 20 -7.94 -11.28 -32.14
C ILE A 20 -6.82 -10.25 -31.85
N PRO A 21 -6.81 -9.09 -32.54
CA PRO A 21 -5.86 -8.04 -32.21
C PRO A 21 -6.14 -7.66 -30.75
N GLY A 22 -5.15 -7.95 -29.89
CA GLY A 22 -5.20 -7.49 -28.51
C GLY A 22 -5.36 -5.97 -28.49
N PRO A 23 -5.99 -5.39 -27.46
CA PRO A 23 -6.26 -3.97 -27.40
C PRO A 23 -4.97 -3.21 -27.66
N ALA A 24 -4.96 -2.41 -28.73
CA ALA A 24 -3.83 -1.60 -29.17
C ALA A 24 -3.46 -0.48 -28.15
N ASP A 25 -4.26 -0.34 -27.09
CA ASP A 25 -4.19 0.75 -26.11
C ASP A 25 -3.05 0.63 -25.08
N GLY A 26 -2.43 -0.54 -24.94
CA GLY A 26 -1.33 -0.72 -23.96
C GLY A 26 -0.06 0.07 -24.29
N ARG A 27 0.17 0.39 -25.57
CA ARG A 27 1.42 1.04 -26.02
C ARG A 27 1.49 2.55 -25.71
N ILE A 28 0.36 3.21 -25.56
CA ILE A 28 0.31 4.65 -25.27
C ILE A 28 0.31 4.89 -23.76
N LEU A 29 -0.22 3.95 -22.98
CA LEU A 29 -0.26 4.06 -21.50
C LEU A 29 1.13 3.97 -20.85
N HIS A 30 2.05 3.16 -21.40
CA HIS A 30 3.41 3.02 -20.84
C HIS A 30 4.22 4.33 -20.86
N PRO A 31 4.38 5.04 -22.01
CA PRO A 31 5.17 6.27 -22.03
C PRO A 31 4.53 7.40 -21.22
N MET A 32 3.20 7.47 -21.14
CA MET A 32 2.53 8.45 -20.29
C MET A 32 2.75 8.15 -18.81
N LEU A 33 2.71 6.88 -18.40
CA LEU A 33 2.98 6.48 -17.02
C LEU A 33 4.44 6.76 -16.63
N GLU A 34 5.39 6.47 -17.53
CA GLU A 34 6.80 6.76 -17.32
C GLU A 34 7.05 8.27 -17.19
N LEU A 35 6.45 9.07 -18.06
CA LEU A 35 6.54 10.54 -17.99
C LEU A 35 5.95 11.07 -16.67
N LEU A 36 4.83 10.53 -16.24
CA LEU A 36 4.18 10.90 -14.98
C LEU A 36 5.04 10.53 -13.77
N LEU A 37 5.69 9.36 -13.79
CA LEU A 37 6.62 8.93 -12.75
C LEU A 37 7.86 9.82 -12.70
N VAL A 38 8.46 10.16 -13.86
CA VAL A 38 9.60 11.08 -13.93
C VAL A 38 9.21 12.46 -13.41
N LEU A 39 8.07 12.99 -13.86
CA LEU A 39 7.56 14.28 -13.40
C LEU A 39 7.29 14.28 -11.88
N ALA A 40 6.64 13.24 -11.36
CA ALA A 40 6.39 13.09 -9.92
C ALA A 40 7.70 13.02 -9.13
N THR A 41 8.71 12.33 -9.64
CA THR A 41 10.05 12.24 -9.02
C THR A 41 10.73 13.60 -8.99
N VAL A 42 10.72 14.34 -10.10
CA VAL A 42 11.31 15.69 -10.18
C VAL A 42 10.61 16.65 -9.23
N ILE A 43 9.27 16.64 -9.22
CA ILE A 43 8.48 17.47 -8.28
C ILE A 43 8.79 17.07 -6.84
N GLY A 44 8.87 15.77 -6.54
CA GLY A 44 9.22 15.26 -5.21
C GLY A 44 10.59 15.75 -4.74
N ILE A 45 11.61 15.67 -5.59
CA ILE A 45 12.96 16.16 -5.28
C ILE A 45 12.95 17.69 -5.07
N ALA A 46 12.26 18.43 -5.93
CA ALA A 46 12.15 19.88 -5.79
C ALA A 46 11.45 20.30 -4.49
N LEU A 47 10.37 19.60 -4.10
CA LEU A 47 9.68 19.83 -2.85
C LEU A 47 10.56 19.50 -1.63
N ILE A 48 11.31 18.40 -1.68
CA ILE A 48 12.27 18.05 -0.62
C ILE A 48 13.34 19.13 -0.51
N GLY A 49 13.89 19.60 -1.62
CA GLY A 49 14.86 20.69 -1.63
C GLY A 49 14.30 21.99 -1.04
N LEU A 50 13.09 22.37 -1.44
CA LEU A 50 12.40 23.55 -0.89
C LEU A 50 12.15 23.44 0.61
N VAL A 51 11.66 22.29 1.05
CA VAL A 51 11.43 22.02 2.48
C VAL A 51 12.73 22.09 3.27
N THR A 52 13.82 21.51 2.75
CA THR A 52 15.14 21.52 3.43
C THR A 52 15.70 22.93 3.61
N VAL A 53 15.47 23.83 2.64
CA VAL A 53 15.92 25.23 2.72
C VAL A 53 15.00 26.06 3.64
N ALA A 54 13.69 25.79 3.62
CA ALA A 54 12.70 26.55 4.41
C ALA A 54 12.63 26.11 5.87
N MET A 55 12.97 24.85 6.18
CA MET A 55 12.86 24.31 7.53
C MET A 55 14.11 24.58 8.38
N THR A 56 13.95 25.42 9.37
CA THR A 56 14.95 25.56 10.43
C THR A 56 14.91 24.36 11.39
N PRO A 57 16.04 23.96 12.02
CA PRO A 57 16.07 22.84 12.95
C PRO A 57 15.03 22.92 14.09
N PRO A 58 14.78 24.07 14.73
CA PRO A 58 13.71 24.18 15.74
C PRO A 58 12.32 23.91 15.16
N LEU A 59 12.04 24.40 13.97
CA LEU A 59 10.77 24.18 13.29
C LEU A 59 10.58 22.70 12.91
N MET A 60 11.65 22.00 12.52
CA MET A 60 11.63 20.53 12.27
C MET A 60 11.23 19.76 13.52
N VAL A 61 11.73 20.16 14.70
CA VAL A 61 11.37 19.54 15.97
C VAL A 61 9.91 19.80 16.29
N GLU A 62 9.47 21.05 16.21
CA GLU A 62 8.10 21.43 16.54
C GLU A 62 7.08 20.75 15.63
N LEU A 63 7.21 20.91 14.32
CA LEU A 63 6.31 20.27 13.36
C LEU A 63 6.40 18.73 13.42
N GLY A 64 7.61 18.20 13.69
CA GLY A 64 7.80 16.78 13.85
C GLY A 64 7.04 16.24 15.07
N LEU A 65 7.07 16.92 16.21
CA LEU A 65 6.33 16.53 17.41
C LEU A 65 4.81 16.64 17.19
N TRP A 66 4.33 17.69 16.53
CA TRP A 66 2.92 17.82 16.15
C TRP A 66 2.47 16.72 15.21
N GLY A 67 3.28 16.41 14.19
CA GLY A 67 3.03 15.31 13.27
C GLY A 67 2.99 13.95 13.97
N LEU A 68 3.94 13.71 14.88
CA LEU A 68 3.99 12.51 15.71
C LEU A 68 2.72 12.39 16.59
N ALA A 69 2.36 13.45 17.30
CA ALA A 69 1.19 13.46 18.17
C ALA A 69 -0.12 13.25 17.38
N ALA A 70 -0.30 13.97 16.27
CA ALA A 70 -1.45 13.80 15.40
C ALA A 70 -1.52 12.39 14.80
N GLY A 71 -0.37 11.86 14.34
CA GLY A 71 -0.27 10.50 13.81
C GLY A 71 -0.64 9.44 14.84
N LEU A 72 -0.22 9.58 16.10
CA LEU A 72 -0.61 8.68 17.18
C LEU A 72 -2.10 8.79 17.51
N LEU A 73 -2.61 10.03 17.61
CA LEU A 73 -4.00 10.30 17.96
C LEU A 73 -4.99 9.75 16.92
N ILE A 74 -4.62 9.80 15.65
CA ILE A 74 -5.43 9.26 14.55
C ILE A 74 -5.13 7.78 14.33
N GLY A 75 -3.87 7.42 14.24
CA GLY A 75 -3.44 6.07 13.84
C GLY A 75 -3.79 4.99 14.85
N ILE A 76 -3.65 5.24 16.15
CA ILE A 76 -3.95 4.23 17.17
C ILE A 76 -5.44 3.86 17.18
N PRO A 77 -6.40 4.81 17.32
CA PRO A 77 -7.81 4.45 17.38
C PRO A 77 -8.33 3.89 16.05
N THR A 78 -7.90 4.44 14.90
CA THR A 78 -8.33 3.94 13.60
C THR A 78 -7.73 2.57 13.27
N GLY A 79 -6.47 2.33 13.62
CA GLY A 79 -5.82 1.02 13.49
C GLY A 79 -6.47 -0.03 14.39
N TRP A 80 -6.79 0.32 15.62
CA TRP A 80 -7.55 -0.56 16.52
C TRP A 80 -8.93 -0.89 15.95
N TRP A 81 -9.66 0.14 15.51
CA TRP A 81 -10.99 -0.04 14.93
C TRP A 81 -10.97 -0.89 13.65
N TYR A 82 -9.96 -0.72 12.81
CA TYR A 82 -9.73 -1.58 11.66
C TYR A 82 -9.69 -3.08 12.05
N HIS A 83 -8.95 -3.42 13.11
CA HIS A 83 -8.88 -4.81 13.59
C HIS A 83 -10.23 -5.30 14.12
N VAL A 84 -10.98 -4.45 14.81
CA VAL A 84 -12.32 -4.78 15.32
C VAL A 84 -13.30 -5.03 14.17
N VAL A 85 -13.33 -4.16 13.16
CA VAL A 85 -14.20 -4.30 12.00
C VAL A 85 -13.84 -5.56 11.21
N LEU A 86 -12.56 -5.75 10.90
CA LEU A 86 -12.07 -6.93 10.20
C LEU A 86 -12.42 -8.23 10.93
N TYR A 87 -12.19 -8.27 12.24
CA TYR A 87 -12.56 -9.41 13.07
C TYR A 87 -14.07 -9.71 13.01
N ARG A 88 -14.91 -8.70 13.25
CA ARG A 88 -16.36 -8.86 13.23
C ARG A 88 -16.89 -9.34 11.89
N THR A 89 -16.29 -8.89 10.80
CA THR A 89 -16.69 -9.28 9.46
C THR A 89 -16.33 -10.73 9.16
N LEU A 90 -15.10 -11.15 9.44
CA LEU A 90 -14.62 -12.48 9.08
C LEU A 90 -15.04 -13.56 10.08
N ALA A 91 -15.11 -13.28 11.39
CA ALA A 91 -15.46 -14.25 12.43
C ALA A 91 -16.89 -14.80 12.29
N ARG A 92 -17.75 -14.12 11.52
CA ARG A 92 -19.10 -14.62 11.19
C ARG A 92 -19.11 -15.73 10.16
N ARG A 93 -18.05 -15.88 9.38
CA ARG A 93 -18.01 -16.72 8.18
C ARG A 93 -16.93 -17.79 8.21
N MET A 94 -15.85 -17.56 8.94
CA MET A 94 -14.73 -18.48 8.99
C MET A 94 -14.03 -18.47 10.35
N ALA A 95 -13.43 -19.60 10.71
CA ALA A 95 -12.54 -19.67 11.86
C ALA A 95 -11.24 -18.93 11.53
N LEU A 96 -10.95 -17.88 12.28
CA LEU A 96 -9.74 -17.09 12.10
C LEU A 96 -8.51 -17.82 12.65
N PRO A 97 -7.35 -17.74 11.95
CA PRO A 97 -6.09 -18.28 12.45
C PRO A 97 -5.74 -17.70 13.83
N ARG A 98 -5.16 -18.50 14.74
CA ARG A 98 -4.84 -18.06 16.12
C ARG A 98 -4.03 -16.74 16.22
N ARG A 99 -3.27 -16.40 15.17
CA ARG A 99 -2.43 -15.19 15.12
C ARG A 99 -2.83 -14.24 13.97
N TRP A 100 -4.10 -14.19 13.61
CA TRP A 100 -4.62 -13.38 12.50
C TRP A 100 -4.25 -11.90 12.61
N TRP A 101 -4.18 -11.36 13.82
CA TRP A 101 -3.86 -9.95 14.10
C TRP A 101 -2.43 -9.53 13.68
N ARG A 102 -1.50 -10.48 13.48
CA ARG A 102 -0.13 -10.19 13.01
C ARG A 102 -0.05 -9.91 11.52
N ARG A 103 -0.97 -10.47 10.74
CA ARG A 103 -1.00 -10.31 9.28
C ARG A 103 -2.42 -10.05 8.80
N PRO A 104 -3.06 -8.96 9.25
CA PRO A 104 -4.46 -8.70 8.93
C PRO A 104 -4.69 -8.48 7.43
N VAL A 105 -3.72 -7.89 6.73
CA VAL A 105 -3.79 -7.63 5.28
C VAL A 105 -3.88 -8.92 4.46
N SER A 106 -3.30 -10.02 4.93
CA SER A 106 -3.40 -11.33 4.25
C SER A 106 -4.82 -11.89 4.21
N LEU A 107 -5.73 -11.34 5.01
CA LEU A 107 -7.14 -11.72 5.04
C LEU A 107 -8.01 -10.88 4.09
N HIS A 108 -7.49 -9.81 3.49
CA HIS A 108 -8.26 -8.99 2.54
C HIS A 108 -8.80 -9.77 1.34
N PRO A 109 -8.08 -10.75 0.74
CA PRO A 109 -8.64 -11.56 -0.33
C PRO A 109 -9.85 -12.41 0.06
N SER A 110 -10.07 -12.63 1.36
CA SER A 110 -11.21 -13.39 1.90
C SER A 110 -12.46 -12.52 2.12
N LEU A 111 -12.36 -11.19 1.92
CA LEU A 111 -13.47 -10.26 2.03
C LEU A 111 -14.27 -10.21 0.72
N THR A 112 -15.60 -10.08 0.84
CA THR A 112 -16.41 -9.69 -0.32
C THR A 112 -16.17 -8.22 -0.69
N PRO A 113 -16.53 -7.78 -1.91
CA PRO A 113 -16.38 -6.38 -2.31
C PRO A 113 -17.05 -5.38 -1.36
N ASP A 114 -18.24 -5.70 -0.87
CA ASP A 114 -18.98 -4.83 0.05
C ASP A 114 -18.33 -4.77 1.43
N GLU A 115 -17.85 -5.91 1.93
CA GLU A 115 -17.12 -5.98 3.19
C GLU A 115 -15.79 -5.23 3.10
N TYR A 116 -15.09 -5.34 1.98
CA TYR A 116 -13.85 -4.60 1.74
C TYR A 116 -14.10 -3.09 1.76
N GLN A 117 -15.19 -2.61 1.16
CA GLN A 117 -15.56 -1.19 1.22
C GLN A 117 -15.78 -0.69 2.65
N SER A 118 -16.32 -1.52 3.54
CA SER A 118 -16.52 -1.15 4.95
C SER A 118 -15.24 -1.13 5.77
N VAL A 119 -14.26 -1.97 5.43
CA VAL A 119 -12.97 -2.11 6.13
C VAL A 119 -11.94 -1.08 5.62
N ARG A 120 -11.96 -0.80 4.31
CA ARG A 120 -11.00 0.06 3.62
C ARG A 120 -10.76 1.43 4.26
N PRO A 121 -11.78 2.22 4.63
CA PRO A 121 -11.55 3.56 5.20
C PRO A 121 -10.75 3.51 6.49
N TRP A 122 -10.99 2.55 7.34
CA TRP A 122 -10.27 2.36 8.60
C TRP A 122 -8.82 1.94 8.37
N PHE A 123 -8.60 1.06 7.40
CA PHE A 123 -7.26 0.68 6.98
C PHE A 123 -6.46 1.86 6.45
N VAL A 124 -7.07 2.66 5.55
CA VAL A 124 -6.40 3.83 4.95
C VAL A 124 -6.12 4.89 6.02
N ALA A 125 -7.09 5.19 6.89
CA ALA A 125 -6.91 6.16 7.96
C ALA A 125 -5.82 5.73 8.95
N GLY A 126 -5.78 4.44 9.32
CA GLY A 126 -4.73 3.88 10.18
C GLY A 126 -3.35 3.94 9.53
N ALA A 127 -3.27 3.62 8.23
CA ALA A 127 -2.02 3.70 7.46
C ALA A 127 -1.52 5.15 7.35
N LEU A 128 -2.40 6.11 7.05
CA LEU A 128 -2.05 7.53 7.01
C LEU A 128 -1.58 8.05 8.38
N GLY A 129 -2.26 7.67 9.47
CA GLY A 129 -1.83 7.99 10.82
C GLY A 129 -0.44 7.41 11.14
N PHE A 130 -0.17 6.18 10.74
CA PHE A 130 1.15 5.55 10.89
C PHE A 130 2.25 6.30 10.12
N PHE A 131 2.00 6.64 8.85
CA PHE A 131 2.96 7.39 8.03
C PHE A 131 3.22 8.79 8.60
N LEU A 132 2.18 9.47 9.08
CA LEU A 132 2.31 10.79 9.70
C LEU A 132 3.14 10.70 10.99
N CYS A 133 2.89 9.68 11.81
CA CYS A 133 3.66 9.40 13.02
C CYS A 133 5.14 9.14 12.70
N LEU A 134 5.42 8.31 11.69
CA LEU A 134 6.78 7.99 11.27
C LEU A 134 7.52 9.23 10.74
N ALA A 135 6.89 9.97 9.84
CA ALA A 135 7.47 11.19 9.26
C ALA A 135 7.69 12.26 10.34
N GLY A 136 6.73 12.45 11.24
CA GLY A 136 6.87 13.36 12.39
C GLY A 136 8.02 12.96 13.32
N GLY A 137 8.11 11.67 13.65
CA GLY A 137 9.18 11.16 14.50
C GLY A 137 10.57 11.35 13.88
N VAL A 138 10.72 11.01 12.59
CA VAL A 138 11.98 11.20 11.85
C VAL A 138 12.33 12.68 11.77
N SER A 139 11.38 13.57 11.49
CA SER A 139 11.59 15.01 11.43
C SER A 139 12.07 15.56 12.79
N ALA A 140 11.41 15.19 13.89
CA ALA A 140 11.76 15.64 15.22
C ALA A 140 13.17 15.17 15.62
N ILE A 141 13.51 13.91 15.39
CA ILE A 141 14.84 13.36 15.69
C ILE A 141 15.90 14.06 14.85
N SER A 142 15.66 14.25 13.55
CA SER A 142 16.59 14.93 12.65
C SER A 142 16.86 16.38 13.11
N GLY A 143 15.80 17.12 13.46
CA GLY A 143 15.93 18.49 13.99
C GLY A 143 16.74 18.54 15.30
N LEU A 144 16.48 17.61 16.22
CA LEU A 144 17.24 17.49 17.49
C LEU A 144 18.72 17.17 17.25
N LEU A 145 19.01 16.27 16.31
CA LEU A 145 20.41 15.94 15.96
C LEU A 145 21.15 17.14 15.40
N VAL A 146 20.50 17.90 14.48
CA VAL A 146 21.12 19.13 13.93
C VAL A 146 21.37 20.14 15.02
N LEU A 147 20.41 20.41 15.90
CA LEU A 147 20.58 21.33 17.06
C LEU A 147 21.68 20.88 18.01
N ARG A 148 21.91 19.58 18.15
CA ARG A 148 22.94 19.05 19.06
C ARG A 148 24.35 19.14 18.48
N PHE A 149 24.51 18.88 17.18
CA PHE A 149 25.81 18.73 16.55
C PHE A 149 26.25 19.97 15.75
N TYR A 150 25.31 20.85 15.40
CA TYR A 150 25.56 22.08 14.64
C TYR A 150 24.85 23.27 15.35
N PRO A 151 25.38 23.69 16.55
CA PRO A 151 24.80 24.79 17.30
C PRO A 151 24.96 26.16 16.62
#